data_a1f18a87dda23a2a72ad96e36113e0fc
#
_entry.id   a1f18a87dda23a2a72ad96e36113e0fc
#
_cell.length_a   1.000
_cell.length_b   1.000
_cell.length_c   1.000
_cell.angle_alpha   90.00
_cell.angle_beta   90.00
_cell.angle_gamma   90.00
#
_symmetry.space_group_name_H-M   'P 1'
#
loop_
_entity.id
_entity.type
_entity.pdbx_description
1 polymer ?
#
loop_
_entity_poly.entity_id
_entity_poly.type
_entity_poly.pdbx_seq_one_letter_code
_entity_poly.pdbx_strand_id
1 'polypeptide(L)'
;MLAPVSKEGQAFLDLLAVHIPYVREVSGAHDRDGTFPFEVFDRFRTSGVLAATVPAELGGLGVSHMHDVALALRTLAEFDASVALALHMQLSRGLTLTYEWRYGAPEAQSLAERLMRSVGEREAIICGAVKDAPRATTRLTPAPGGGWLLNGRKTLVSLAPAATHFAVYAEVHVDEEPLRLAAPVLTRQTPGLTVLDNWDGLGMRGSGTVDIVFDNCPIAAEDVLPRAAVGARQDAVLAGQTVSSVTMLGIYAGIASAARNVAVDWTVRRRVDPGAAVRTLLAEIEARLFALRSSAAAALRNADELAFDFSVDADERGRRMMTPFQCAKLMVNQLASDIVDRCMTVVGGASFSARHPLARHYRDVRAGRYMQPYTYVDAIDYLSGQVLCFDQDNDYVSARAIRARREPSP
;
A
#
# COMPACT_ATOMS: atom_id res chain seq x y z
N MET A 1 -16.52 6.62 -4.85
CA MET A 1 -15.32 7.47 -4.79
C MET A 1 -15.33 8.53 -5.89
N LEU A 2 -16.18 9.52 -5.81
CA LEU A 2 -16.26 10.61 -6.81
C LEU A 2 -15.96 11.98 -6.21
N ALA A 3 -16.19 12.16 -4.89
CA ALA A 3 -15.94 13.39 -4.17
C ALA A 3 -15.37 13.07 -2.77
N PRO A 4 -14.58 13.98 -2.16
CA PRO A 4 -14.12 13.83 -0.79
C PRO A 4 -15.30 13.91 0.20
N VAL A 5 -15.14 13.27 1.35
CA VAL A 5 -16.13 13.27 2.42
C VAL A 5 -15.75 14.23 3.57
N SER A 6 -14.53 14.75 3.56
CA SER A 6 -14.03 15.70 4.57
C SER A 6 -13.41 16.94 3.95
N LYS A 7 -13.28 18.02 4.77
CA LYS A 7 -12.59 19.25 4.36
C LYS A 7 -11.09 19.02 4.17
N GLU A 8 -10.50 18.19 5.02
CA GLU A 8 -9.11 17.80 4.97
C GLU A 8 -8.83 16.99 3.70
N GLY A 9 -9.75 16.10 3.31
CA GLY A 9 -9.69 15.36 2.06
C GLY A 9 -9.77 16.27 0.83
N GLN A 10 -10.65 17.30 0.83
CA GLN A 10 -10.69 18.28 -0.24
C GLN A 10 -9.38 19.08 -0.32
N ALA A 11 -8.87 19.56 0.81
CA ALA A 11 -7.59 20.29 0.86
C ALA A 11 -6.43 19.44 0.34
N PHE A 12 -6.43 18.14 0.63
CA PHE A 12 -5.42 17.22 0.11
C PHE A 12 -5.52 17.05 -1.41
N LEU A 13 -6.72 16.91 -1.95
CA LEU A 13 -6.93 16.84 -3.41
C LEU A 13 -6.47 18.12 -4.11
N ASP A 14 -6.79 19.29 -3.54
CA ASP A 14 -6.39 20.58 -4.10
C ASP A 14 -4.85 20.71 -4.08
N LEU A 15 -4.20 20.32 -2.99
CA LEU A 15 -2.75 20.31 -2.88
C LEU A 15 -2.11 19.36 -3.90
N LEU A 16 -2.66 18.14 -4.05
CA LEU A 16 -2.15 17.14 -4.99
C LEU A 16 -2.32 17.61 -6.45
N ALA A 17 -3.42 18.29 -6.77
CA ALA A 17 -3.72 18.79 -8.11
C ALA A 17 -2.62 19.73 -8.65
N VAL A 18 -1.96 20.49 -7.78
CA VAL A 18 -0.83 21.36 -8.16
C VAL A 18 0.35 20.57 -8.75
N HIS A 19 0.54 19.33 -8.32
CA HIS A 19 1.66 18.48 -8.71
C HIS A 19 1.36 17.60 -9.94
N ILE A 20 0.09 17.34 -10.24
CA ILE A 20 -0.31 16.44 -11.33
C ILE A 20 0.30 16.79 -12.67
N PRO A 21 0.35 18.07 -13.12
CA PRO A 21 0.96 18.40 -14.41
C PRO A 21 2.40 17.93 -14.51
N TYR A 22 3.19 18.15 -13.46
CA TYR A 22 4.59 17.72 -13.41
C TYR A 22 4.75 16.20 -13.37
N VAL A 23 3.95 15.51 -12.54
CA VAL A 23 3.94 14.04 -12.49
C VAL A 23 3.66 13.47 -13.88
N ARG A 24 2.67 13.99 -14.58
CA ARG A 24 2.31 13.59 -15.95
C ARG A 24 3.46 13.78 -16.93
N GLU A 25 4.20 14.88 -16.82
CA GLU A 25 5.33 15.20 -17.69
C GLU A 25 6.46 14.17 -17.57
N VAL A 26 6.87 13.84 -16.34
CA VAL A 26 8.05 12.97 -16.08
C VAL A 26 7.74 11.48 -16.12
N SER A 27 6.49 11.11 -15.88
CA SER A 27 6.00 9.75 -15.69
C SER A 27 6.44 8.76 -16.78
N GLY A 28 6.37 9.18 -18.06
CA GLY A 28 6.71 8.34 -19.20
C GLY A 28 8.19 7.99 -19.30
N ALA A 29 9.09 8.84 -18.84
CA ALA A 29 10.52 8.60 -18.80
C ALA A 29 10.85 7.56 -17.71
N HIS A 30 10.35 7.78 -16.49
CA HIS A 30 10.58 6.87 -15.38
C HIS A 30 10.02 5.44 -15.63
N ASP A 31 8.87 5.33 -16.31
CA ASP A 31 8.35 4.01 -16.71
C ASP A 31 9.26 3.31 -17.72
N ARG A 32 9.78 4.03 -18.74
CA ARG A 32 10.68 3.43 -19.73
C ARG A 32 11.99 3.00 -19.13
N ASP A 33 12.58 3.89 -18.33
CA ASP A 33 13.95 3.72 -17.82
C ASP A 33 13.99 2.87 -16.53
N GLY A 34 12.83 2.62 -15.91
CA GLY A 34 12.72 1.89 -14.64
C GLY A 34 13.30 2.63 -13.45
N THR A 35 13.30 3.97 -13.49
CA THR A 35 13.92 4.83 -12.48
C THR A 35 12.90 5.39 -11.49
N PHE A 36 13.33 5.59 -10.24
CA PHE A 36 12.47 6.20 -9.23
C PHE A 36 12.46 7.74 -9.40
N PRO A 37 11.26 8.39 -9.37
CA PRO A 37 11.13 9.84 -9.59
C PRO A 37 11.40 10.66 -8.31
N PHE A 38 12.66 10.78 -7.91
CA PHE A 38 13.08 11.50 -6.70
C PHE A 38 12.56 12.94 -6.67
N GLU A 39 12.58 13.62 -7.79
CA GLU A 39 12.14 15.02 -7.94
C GLU A 39 10.63 15.20 -7.66
N VAL A 40 9.80 14.18 -7.93
CA VAL A 40 8.39 14.19 -7.57
C VAL A 40 8.23 14.10 -6.06
N PHE A 41 8.97 13.20 -5.41
CA PHE A 41 8.90 13.01 -3.95
C PHE A 41 9.52 14.17 -3.17
N ASP A 42 10.52 14.85 -3.70
CA ASP A 42 11.05 16.10 -3.13
C ASP A 42 10.01 17.22 -3.17
N ARG A 43 9.27 17.37 -4.29
CA ARG A 43 8.14 18.29 -4.38
C ARG A 43 7.02 17.92 -3.40
N PHE A 44 6.67 16.64 -3.28
CA PHE A 44 5.66 16.16 -2.33
C PHE A 44 6.08 16.42 -0.88
N ARG A 45 7.35 16.21 -0.55
CA ARG A 45 7.89 16.51 0.77
C ARG A 45 7.79 17.99 1.08
N THR A 46 8.29 18.85 0.21
CA THR A 46 8.34 20.30 0.42
C THR A 46 6.94 20.92 0.54
N SER A 47 5.98 20.47 -0.27
CA SER A 47 4.60 20.99 -0.25
C SER A 47 3.73 20.44 0.89
N GLY A 48 4.12 19.33 1.52
CA GLY A 48 3.34 18.68 2.57
C GLY A 48 2.43 17.55 2.14
N VAL A 49 2.44 17.15 0.87
CA VAL A 49 1.70 15.97 0.38
C VAL A 49 2.05 14.72 1.20
N LEU A 50 3.34 14.53 1.55
CA LEU A 50 3.78 13.36 2.34
C LEU A 50 3.26 13.37 3.79
N ALA A 51 2.84 14.52 4.30
CA ALA A 51 2.29 14.66 5.65
C ALA A 51 0.74 14.72 5.66
N ALA A 52 0.07 14.44 4.55
CA ALA A 52 -1.37 14.61 4.45
C ALA A 52 -2.15 13.83 5.52
N THR A 53 -1.73 12.61 5.86
CA THR A 53 -2.38 11.74 6.86
C THR A 53 -1.82 11.90 8.28
N VAL A 54 -0.87 12.79 8.50
CA VAL A 54 -0.39 13.18 9.83
C VAL A 54 -1.40 14.15 10.44
N PRO A 55 -1.74 14.02 11.75
CA PRO A 55 -2.60 14.97 12.45
C PRO A 55 -2.14 16.43 12.34
N ALA A 56 -3.09 17.36 12.28
CA ALA A 56 -2.78 18.79 12.10
C ALA A 56 -1.92 19.34 13.25
N GLU A 57 -2.16 18.89 14.48
CA GLU A 57 -1.37 19.24 15.67
C GLU A 57 0.08 18.76 15.63
N LEU A 58 0.41 17.84 14.69
CA LEU A 58 1.76 17.34 14.41
C LEU A 58 2.31 17.82 13.08
N GLY A 59 1.71 18.85 12.47
CA GLY A 59 2.19 19.51 11.26
C GLY A 59 1.70 18.89 9.94
N GLY A 60 0.71 17.99 9.97
CA GLY A 60 0.07 17.42 8.79
C GLY A 60 -1.21 18.13 8.34
N LEU A 61 -1.93 17.54 7.40
CA LEU A 61 -3.26 18.01 6.99
C LEU A 61 -4.39 17.37 7.80
N GLY A 62 -4.14 16.30 8.54
CA GLY A 62 -5.13 15.61 9.36
C GLY A 62 -6.12 14.74 8.56
N VAL A 63 -5.78 14.33 7.35
CA VAL A 63 -6.65 13.45 6.55
C VAL A 63 -6.74 12.07 7.22
N SER A 64 -7.88 11.78 7.82
CA SER A 64 -8.14 10.53 8.56
C SER A 64 -9.07 9.57 7.83
N HIS A 65 -9.90 10.04 6.89
CA HIS A 65 -10.80 9.19 6.12
C HIS A 65 -10.03 8.42 5.05
N MET A 66 -10.07 7.10 5.14
CA MET A 66 -9.45 6.20 4.14
C MET A 66 -10.07 6.37 2.76
N HIS A 67 -11.36 6.74 2.70
CA HIS A 67 -12.04 7.13 1.47
C HIS A 67 -11.32 8.28 0.76
N ASP A 68 -10.95 9.35 1.47
CA ASP A 68 -10.32 10.53 0.88
C ASP A 68 -8.89 10.26 0.44
N VAL A 69 -8.15 9.45 1.21
CA VAL A 69 -6.81 8.97 0.81
C VAL A 69 -6.91 8.10 -0.45
N ALA A 70 -7.88 7.19 -0.53
CA ALA A 70 -8.08 6.36 -1.72
C ALA A 70 -8.49 7.18 -2.94
N LEU A 71 -9.27 8.24 -2.75
CA LEU A 71 -9.65 9.17 -3.82
C LEU A 71 -8.44 9.95 -4.35
N ALA A 72 -7.58 10.44 -3.47
CA ALA A 72 -6.34 11.11 -3.86
C ALA A 72 -5.39 10.16 -4.62
N LEU A 73 -5.21 8.93 -4.12
CA LEU A 73 -4.42 7.90 -4.80
C LEU A 73 -5.02 7.51 -6.16
N ARG A 74 -6.35 7.44 -6.28
CA ARG A 74 -7.03 7.21 -7.54
C ARG A 74 -6.72 8.32 -8.54
N THR A 75 -6.85 9.57 -8.10
CA THR A 75 -6.61 10.73 -8.94
C THR A 75 -5.17 10.76 -9.45
N LEU A 76 -4.20 10.46 -8.57
CA LEU A 76 -2.79 10.40 -8.96
C LEU A 76 -2.50 9.22 -9.90
N ALA A 77 -3.08 8.05 -9.64
CA ALA A 77 -2.87 6.84 -10.44
C ALA A 77 -3.46 6.93 -11.87
N GLU A 78 -4.37 7.87 -12.13
CA GLU A 78 -4.81 8.17 -13.50
C GLU A 78 -3.66 8.71 -14.38
N PHE A 79 -2.60 9.26 -13.74
CA PHE A 79 -1.42 9.81 -14.41
C PHE A 79 -0.18 8.95 -14.18
N ASP A 80 0.05 8.49 -12.94
CA ASP A 80 1.16 7.63 -12.57
C ASP A 80 0.82 6.68 -11.42
N ALA A 81 0.59 5.42 -11.74
CA ALA A 81 0.28 4.39 -10.75
C ALA A 81 1.50 4.01 -9.89
N SER A 82 2.72 4.14 -10.41
CA SER A 82 3.96 3.88 -9.66
C SER A 82 4.17 4.91 -8.56
N VAL A 83 3.99 6.20 -8.89
CA VAL A 83 4.06 7.30 -7.92
C VAL A 83 2.94 7.17 -6.88
N ALA A 84 1.72 6.80 -7.31
CA ALA A 84 0.60 6.58 -6.40
C ALA A 84 0.87 5.41 -5.44
N LEU A 85 1.48 4.32 -5.90
CA LEU A 85 1.88 3.19 -5.05
C LEU A 85 2.95 3.60 -4.03
N ALA A 86 3.97 4.32 -4.46
CA ALA A 86 5.02 4.79 -3.55
C ALA A 86 4.46 5.82 -2.53
N LEU A 87 3.59 6.75 -2.95
CA LEU A 87 2.92 7.68 -2.05
C LEU A 87 2.01 6.95 -1.04
N HIS A 88 1.31 5.90 -1.47
CA HIS A 88 0.51 5.08 -0.57
C HIS A 88 1.33 4.53 0.61
N MET A 89 2.60 4.13 0.41
CA MET A 89 3.45 3.65 1.50
C MET A 89 3.61 4.68 2.61
N GLN A 90 3.83 5.94 2.25
CA GLN A 90 3.94 7.04 3.20
C GLN A 90 2.60 7.35 3.88
N LEU A 91 1.52 7.51 3.11
CA LEU A 91 0.21 7.89 3.63
C LEU A 91 -0.35 6.82 4.58
N SER A 92 -0.15 5.55 4.26
CA SER A 92 -0.55 4.44 5.11
C SER A 92 0.20 4.44 6.45
N ARG A 93 1.46 4.90 6.49
CA ARG A 93 2.20 5.05 7.76
C ARG A 93 1.61 6.18 8.62
N GLY A 94 1.24 7.31 8.04
CA GLY A 94 0.56 8.38 8.78
C GLY A 94 -0.73 7.87 9.43
N LEU A 95 -1.57 7.12 8.72
CA LEU A 95 -2.81 6.54 9.28
C LEU A 95 -2.52 5.55 10.42
N THR A 96 -1.57 4.62 10.24
CA THR A 96 -1.28 3.62 11.27
C THR A 96 -0.55 4.19 12.48
N LEU A 97 0.36 5.14 12.29
CA LEU A 97 1.02 5.84 13.39
C LEU A 97 0.05 6.72 14.19
N THR A 98 -0.94 7.34 13.52
CA THR A 98 -2.02 8.07 14.21
C THR A 98 -2.82 7.15 15.11
N TYR A 99 -3.08 5.91 14.69
CA TYR A 99 -3.74 4.91 15.52
C TYR A 99 -2.87 4.54 16.73
N GLU A 100 -1.59 4.24 16.53
CA GLU A 100 -0.65 3.92 17.63
C GLU A 100 -0.51 5.08 18.62
N TRP A 101 -0.43 6.31 18.13
CA TRP A 101 -0.32 7.50 18.95
C TRP A 101 -1.55 7.72 19.84
N ARG A 102 -2.74 7.48 19.33
CA ARG A 102 -3.98 7.72 20.08
C ARG A 102 -4.35 6.57 21.01
N TYR A 103 -4.01 5.34 20.65
CA TYR A 103 -4.59 4.14 21.28
C TYR A 103 -3.55 3.05 21.62
N GLY A 104 -2.29 3.26 21.29
CA GLY A 104 -1.21 2.32 21.60
C GLY A 104 -0.77 2.38 23.07
N ALA A 105 0.14 1.49 23.46
CA ALA A 105 0.84 1.58 24.74
C ALA A 105 1.72 2.86 24.81
N PRO A 106 2.07 3.36 25.99
CA PRO A 106 2.83 4.62 26.14
C PRO A 106 4.11 4.69 25.29
N GLU A 107 4.85 3.60 25.19
CA GLU A 107 6.07 3.52 24.39
C GLU A 107 5.76 3.63 22.89
N ALA A 108 4.70 2.97 22.43
CA ALA A 108 4.23 3.06 21.05
C ALA A 108 3.69 4.45 20.72
N GLN A 109 2.99 5.09 21.64
CA GLN A 109 2.52 6.46 21.50
C GLN A 109 3.70 7.43 21.32
N SER A 110 4.73 7.34 22.17
CA SER A 110 5.91 8.20 22.11
C SER A 110 6.69 8.05 20.79
N LEU A 111 6.89 6.82 20.33
CA LEU A 111 7.56 6.56 19.05
C LEU A 111 6.72 7.08 17.87
N ALA A 112 5.41 6.81 17.87
CA ALA A 112 4.51 7.27 16.82
C ALA A 112 4.47 8.80 16.72
N GLU A 113 4.40 9.50 17.87
CA GLU A 113 4.42 10.97 17.92
C GLU A 113 5.72 11.51 17.33
N ARG A 114 6.87 11.01 17.78
CA ARG A 114 8.20 11.43 17.29
C ARG A 114 8.30 11.27 15.76
N LEU A 115 7.89 10.12 15.22
CA LEU A 115 7.93 9.86 13.79
C LEU A 115 6.99 10.80 13.01
N MET A 116 5.77 11.01 13.50
CA MET A 116 4.79 11.87 12.82
C MET A 116 5.22 13.34 12.86
N ARG A 117 5.82 13.83 13.96
CA ARG A 117 6.39 15.20 14.01
C ARG A 117 7.46 15.37 12.94
N SER A 118 8.40 14.43 12.83
CA SER A 118 9.44 14.50 11.80
C SER A 118 8.87 14.48 10.36
N VAL A 119 7.77 13.75 10.12
CA VAL A 119 7.05 13.83 8.83
C VAL A 119 6.38 15.20 8.66
N GLY A 120 5.73 15.73 9.71
CA GLY A 120 5.09 17.05 9.73
C GLY A 120 6.09 18.18 9.47
N GLU A 121 7.30 18.08 10.00
CA GLU A 121 8.43 18.99 9.81
C GLU A 121 9.16 18.81 8.47
N ARG A 122 8.71 17.89 7.63
CA ARG A 122 9.29 17.59 6.30
C ARG A 122 10.66 16.90 6.32
N GLU A 123 11.05 16.34 7.45
CA GLU A 123 12.34 15.69 7.64
C GLU A 123 12.29 14.18 7.33
N ALA A 124 11.16 13.53 7.62
CA ALA A 124 11.02 12.10 7.47
C ALA A 124 10.13 11.69 6.29
N ILE A 125 10.59 10.63 5.59
CA ILE A 125 9.81 9.82 4.66
C ILE A 125 9.88 8.39 5.18
N ILE A 126 8.73 7.80 5.49
CA ILE A 126 8.66 6.49 6.16
C ILE A 126 8.07 5.45 5.22
N CYS A 127 8.77 4.35 4.99
CA CYS A 127 8.21 3.20 4.30
C CYS A 127 8.10 1.95 5.21
N GLY A 128 7.22 1.04 4.83
CA GLY A 128 7.04 -0.24 5.52
C GLY A 128 7.78 -1.37 4.79
N ALA A 129 8.56 -2.17 5.51
CA ALA A 129 9.26 -3.34 5.00
C ALA A 129 8.69 -4.62 5.65
N VAL A 130 7.78 -5.30 4.95
CA VAL A 130 6.99 -6.40 5.53
C VAL A 130 7.44 -7.77 5.03
N LYS A 131 7.62 -7.93 3.71
CA LYS A 131 7.84 -9.24 3.09
C LYS A 131 9.31 -9.65 3.15
N ASP A 132 9.61 -10.80 3.78
CA ASP A 132 10.94 -11.39 3.72
C ASP A 132 11.27 -11.86 2.30
N ALA A 133 12.56 -11.77 1.96
CA ALA A 133 13.09 -12.39 0.75
C ALA A 133 12.94 -13.93 0.82
N PRO A 134 12.88 -14.63 -0.32
CA PRO A 134 12.80 -16.08 -0.32
C PRO A 134 13.93 -16.71 0.53
N ARG A 135 13.57 -17.65 1.38
CA ARG A 135 14.50 -18.36 2.30
C ARG A 135 15.21 -17.48 3.34
N ALA A 136 14.73 -16.25 3.53
CA ALA A 136 15.22 -15.36 4.58
C ALA A 136 14.14 -15.15 5.64
N THR A 137 14.54 -14.96 6.89
CA THR A 137 13.69 -14.48 7.98
C THR A 137 14.37 -13.27 8.59
N THR A 138 13.65 -12.16 8.68
CA THR A 138 14.17 -10.98 9.38
C THR A 138 13.96 -11.15 10.88
N ARG A 139 15.06 -11.08 11.64
CA ARG A 139 15.10 -11.40 13.07
C ARG A 139 15.64 -10.22 13.87
N LEU A 140 15.02 -10.03 15.02
CA LEU A 140 15.44 -9.11 16.06
C LEU A 140 15.92 -9.90 17.27
N THR A 141 17.19 -9.75 17.64
CA THR A 141 17.82 -10.43 18.77
C THR A 141 18.35 -9.42 19.77
N PRO A 142 18.41 -9.74 21.09
CA PRO A 142 18.99 -8.84 22.07
C PRO A 142 20.45 -8.47 21.72
N ALA A 143 20.80 -7.19 21.87
CA ALA A 143 22.16 -6.73 21.68
C ALA A 143 22.98 -6.79 22.98
N PRO A 144 24.28 -7.12 22.92
CA PRO A 144 25.17 -6.95 24.07
C PRO A 144 25.19 -5.48 24.50
N GLY A 145 24.82 -5.21 25.76
CA GLY A 145 24.78 -3.83 26.27
C GLY A 145 23.42 -3.13 26.20
N GLY A 146 22.38 -3.82 25.76
CA GLY A 146 21.01 -3.33 25.69
C GLY A 146 20.54 -2.98 24.28
N GLY A 147 19.23 -2.91 24.09
CA GLY A 147 18.62 -2.76 22.76
C GLY A 147 18.65 -4.05 21.94
N TRP A 148 18.64 -3.91 20.61
CA TRP A 148 18.43 -5.02 19.68
C TRP A 148 19.40 -4.99 18.49
N LEU A 149 19.61 -6.14 17.87
CA LEU A 149 20.27 -6.29 16.57
C LEU A 149 19.26 -6.84 15.55
N LEU A 150 19.12 -6.15 14.42
CA LEU A 150 18.26 -6.57 13.31
C LEU A 150 19.11 -7.20 12.22
N ASN A 151 18.74 -8.42 11.83
CA ASN A 151 19.36 -9.16 10.73
C ASN A 151 18.30 -9.71 9.78
N GLY A 152 18.58 -9.70 8.47
CA GLY A 152 17.71 -10.28 7.46
C GLY A 152 17.68 -9.53 6.15
N ARG A 153 16.69 -9.86 5.31
CA ARG A 153 16.46 -9.20 4.02
C ARG A 153 14.98 -9.08 3.75
N LYS A 154 14.51 -7.87 3.51
CA LYS A 154 13.16 -7.58 3.02
C LYS A 154 13.17 -7.37 1.51
N THR A 155 12.12 -7.83 0.85
CA THR A 155 11.94 -7.69 -0.59
C THR A 155 10.65 -6.93 -0.91
N LEU A 156 10.59 -6.34 -2.11
CA LEU A 156 9.44 -5.60 -2.60
C LEU A 156 9.04 -4.43 -1.69
N VAL A 157 10.02 -3.63 -1.28
CA VAL A 157 9.81 -2.45 -0.42
C VAL A 157 9.67 -1.21 -1.30
N SER A 158 8.44 -0.83 -1.61
CA SER A 158 8.13 0.38 -2.40
C SER A 158 8.48 1.65 -1.63
N LEU A 159 8.83 2.74 -2.34
CA LEU A 159 9.29 4.03 -1.79
C LEU A 159 10.70 3.98 -1.16
N ALA A 160 11.30 2.81 -0.99
CA ALA A 160 12.56 2.66 -0.28
C ALA A 160 13.71 3.58 -0.78
N PRO A 161 13.88 3.89 -2.09
CA PRO A 161 14.91 4.81 -2.54
C PRO A 161 14.85 6.20 -1.90
N ALA A 162 13.63 6.75 -1.68
CA ALA A 162 13.44 8.07 -1.07
C ALA A 162 13.24 8.02 0.45
N ALA A 163 12.99 6.86 1.05
CA ALA A 163 12.68 6.75 2.48
C ALA A 163 13.88 7.11 3.34
N THR A 164 13.65 7.88 4.39
CA THR A 164 14.61 8.20 5.45
C THR A 164 14.48 7.25 6.64
N HIS A 165 13.28 6.67 6.82
CA HIS A 165 12.96 5.74 7.90
C HIS A 165 12.28 4.49 7.36
N PHE A 166 12.54 3.36 8.01
CA PHE A 166 12.04 2.05 7.63
C PHE A 166 11.36 1.40 8.84
N ALA A 167 10.04 1.18 8.77
CA ALA A 167 9.31 0.36 9.73
C ALA A 167 9.33 -1.10 9.26
N VAL A 168 10.10 -1.94 9.93
CA VAL A 168 10.42 -3.30 9.48
C VAL A 168 9.69 -4.33 10.33
N TYR A 169 8.93 -5.24 9.72
CA TYR A 169 8.38 -6.38 10.46
C TYR A 169 9.47 -7.43 10.67
N ALA A 170 9.70 -7.83 11.93
CA ALA A 170 10.70 -8.81 12.32
C ALA A 170 10.16 -9.80 13.34
N GLU A 171 10.71 -11.02 13.32
CA GLU A 171 10.51 -11.99 14.38
C GLU A 171 11.45 -11.65 15.55
N VAL A 172 10.92 -11.59 16.77
CA VAL A 172 11.71 -11.39 17.98
C VAL A 172 12.15 -12.74 18.51
N HIS A 173 13.46 -12.95 18.57
CA HIS A 173 14.10 -14.14 19.07
C HIS A 173 14.82 -13.85 20.38
N VAL A 174 14.23 -14.27 21.50
CA VAL A 174 14.83 -14.26 22.83
C VAL A 174 14.82 -15.70 23.33
N ASP A 175 15.93 -16.16 23.90
CA ASP A 175 16.05 -17.51 24.42
C ASP A 175 14.95 -17.78 25.46
N GLU A 176 14.33 -18.94 25.35
CA GLU A 176 13.27 -19.45 26.26
C GLU A 176 11.95 -18.67 26.19
N GLU A 177 11.82 -17.59 25.36
CA GLU A 177 10.56 -16.85 25.17
C GLU A 177 9.77 -17.35 23.95
N PRO A 178 8.42 -17.24 24.00
CA PRO A 178 7.58 -17.50 22.84
C PRO A 178 7.92 -16.51 21.70
N LEU A 179 7.90 -17.02 20.47
CA LEU A 179 8.11 -16.18 19.30
C LEU A 179 7.07 -15.06 19.21
N ARG A 180 7.54 -13.84 19.01
CA ARG A 180 6.72 -12.65 18.82
C ARG A 180 7.10 -11.94 17.53
N LEU A 181 6.20 -11.11 17.03
CA LEU A 181 6.49 -10.13 16.01
C LEU A 181 6.77 -8.77 16.65
N ALA A 182 7.61 -7.98 16.00
CA ALA A 182 7.83 -6.57 16.32
C ALA A 182 8.00 -5.76 15.03
N ALA A 183 7.89 -4.45 15.16
CA ALA A 183 8.17 -3.53 14.07
C ALA A 183 9.24 -2.52 14.52
N PRO A 184 10.54 -2.88 14.48
CA PRO A 184 11.62 -1.93 14.66
C PRO A 184 11.59 -0.85 13.57
N VAL A 185 11.95 0.37 13.98
CA VAL A 185 12.09 1.52 13.09
C VAL A 185 13.55 1.92 13.01
N LEU A 186 14.08 1.98 11.80
CA LEU A 186 15.47 2.34 11.52
C LEU A 186 15.53 3.61 10.67
N THR A 187 16.59 4.39 10.84
CA THR A 187 16.94 5.45 9.89
C THR A 187 17.77 4.88 8.73
N ARG A 188 17.80 5.58 7.61
CA ARG A 188 18.65 5.22 6.46
C ARG A 188 20.14 5.14 6.83
N GLN A 189 20.58 5.91 7.82
CA GLN A 189 21.98 5.98 8.28
C GLN A 189 22.32 4.89 9.29
N THR A 190 21.37 4.04 9.70
CA THR A 190 21.66 2.95 10.64
C THR A 190 22.77 2.05 10.09
N PRO A 191 23.88 1.82 10.83
CA PRO A 191 24.94 0.92 10.41
C PRO A 191 24.41 -0.46 10.03
N GLY A 192 24.92 -1.05 8.96
CA GLY A 192 24.49 -2.37 8.48
C GLY A 192 23.21 -2.36 7.61
N LEU A 193 22.51 -1.23 7.47
CA LEU A 193 21.38 -1.11 6.57
C LEU A 193 21.85 -0.79 5.14
N THR A 194 21.40 -1.59 4.17
CA THR A 194 21.66 -1.37 2.74
C THR A 194 20.37 -1.44 1.95
N VAL A 195 20.03 -0.36 1.24
CA VAL A 195 18.94 -0.32 0.25
C VAL A 195 19.54 -0.67 -1.10
N LEU A 196 19.06 -1.76 -1.72
CA LEU A 196 19.56 -2.22 -3.01
C LEU A 196 18.92 -1.43 -4.15
N ASP A 197 19.61 -1.36 -5.29
CA ASP A 197 19.05 -0.85 -6.55
C ASP A 197 18.79 -2.04 -7.48
N ASN A 198 17.71 -2.78 -7.21
CA ASN A 198 17.43 -4.05 -7.87
C ASN A 198 15.98 -4.19 -8.37
N TRP A 199 15.27 -3.06 -8.56
CA TRP A 199 13.91 -3.12 -9.07
C TRP A 199 13.87 -3.28 -10.58
N ASP A 200 13.41 -4.45 -11.06
CA ASP A 200 13.11 -4.73 -12.46
C ASP A 200 11.69 -5.32 -12.59
N GLY A 201 10.70 -4.48 -12.35
CA GLY A 201 9.29 -4.88 -12.35
C GLY A 201 8.70 -4.94 -13.76
N LEU A 202 7.79 -5.90 -13.98
CA LEU A 202 6.92 -5.95 -15.17
C LEU A 202 6.14 -4.63 -15.35
N GLY A 203 5.59 -4.11 -14.25
CA GLY A 203 4.89 -2.84 -14.13
C GLY A 203 5.28 -2.15 -12.83
N MET A 204 4.63 -1.01 -12.53
CA MET A 204 5.00 -0.18 -11.38
C MET A 204 6.50 0.18 -11.38
N ARG A 205 7.06 0.42 -12.57
CA ARG A 205 8.51 0.51 -12.76
C ARG A 205 9.15 1.68 -12.02
N GLY A 206 8.42 2.79 -11.86
CA GLY A 206 8.86 3.97 -11.09
C GLY A 206 8.53 3.92 -9.59
N SER A 207 8.10 2.79 -9.02
CA SER A 207 7.69 2.71 -7.61
C SER A 207 8.85 2.56 -6.61
N GLY A 208 10.06 2.30 -7.09
CA GLY A 208 11.22 2.05 -6.23
C GLY A 208 11.00 0.87 -5.28
N THR A 209 10.47 -0.23 -5.82
CA THR A 209 10.12 -1.44 -5.05
C THR A 209 11.34 -2.36 -4.93
N VAL A 210 12.32 -1.95 -4.16
CA VAL A 210 13.62 -2.63 -4.02
C VAL A 210 13.72 -3.53 -2.80
N ASP A 211 14.82 -4.24 -2.65
CA ASP A 211 15.16 -5.01 -1.47
C ASP A 211 15.98 -4.17 -0.48
N ILE A 212 15.87 -4.54 0.80
CA ILE A 212 16.66 -3.97 1.90
C ILE A 212 17.34 -5.10 2.66
N VAL A 213 18.64 -4.94 2.92
CA VAL A 213 19.47 -5.87 3.70
C VAL A 213 19.77 -5.24 5.05
N PHE A 214 19.68 -6.04 6.10
CA PHE A 214 20.02 -5.71 7.48
C PHE A 214 21.13 -6.65 7.93
N ASP A 215 22.27 -6.11 8.29
CA ASP A 215 23.43 -6.85 8.81
C ASP A 215 23.85 -6.25 10.15
N ASN A 216 23.46 -6.91 11.23
CA ASN A 216 23.70 -6.48 12.60
C ASN A 216 23.33 -5.00 12.86
N CYS A 217 22.17 -4.56 12.32
CA CYS A 217 21.70 -3.19 12.51
C CYS A 217 21.33 -2.95 13.97
N PRO A 218 21.99 -2.02 14.69
CA PRO A 218 21.64 -1.71 16.08
C PRO A 218 20.32 -0.94 16.13
N ILE A 219 19.42 -1.32 17.04
CA ILE A 219 18.11 -0.71 17.27
C ILE A 219 18.00 -0.39 18.76
N ALA A 220 17.62 0.84 19.09
CA ALA A 220 17.30 1.22 20.45
C ALA A 220 15.97 0.57 20.90
N ALA A 221 15.81 0.29 22.18
CA ALA A 221 14.60 -0.36 22.68
C ALA A 221 13.34 0.49 22.41
N GLU A 222 13.46 1.81 22.53
CA GLU A 222 12.41 2.79 22.28
C GLU A 222 12.03 2.95 20.80
N ASP A 223 12.80 2.35 19.87
CA ASP A 223 12.53 2.35 18.43
C ASP A 223 11.83 1.08 17.95
N VAL A 224 11.26 0.29 18.86
CA VAL A 224 10.58 -0.97 18.55
C VAL A 224 9.11 -0.89 18.90
N LEU A 225 8.22 -1.03 17.90
CA LEU A 225 6.79 -1.21 18.13
C LEU A 225 6.52 -2.70 18.41
N PRO A 226 6.05 -3.08 19.61
CA PRO A 226 5.71 -4.46 19.91
C PRO A 226 4.49 -4.90 19.08
N ARG A 227 4.48 -6.17 18.70
CA ARG A 227 3.38 -6.82 17.97
C ARG A 227 3.03 -8.15 18.66
N ALA A 228 2.03 -8.84 18.09
CA ALA A 228 1.46 -10.05 18.66
C ALA A 228 2.42 -11.25 18.72
N ALA A 229 2.10 -12.20 19.59
CA ALA A 229 2.74 -13.52 19.59
C ALA A 229 2.39 -14.28 18.30
N VAL A 230 3.36 -15.04 17.78
CA VAL A 230 3.16 -15.87 16.57
C VAL A 230 2.40 -17.14 16.94
N GLY A 231 1.37 -17.49 16.17
CA GLY A 231 0.62 -18.73 16.28
C GLY A 231 -0.63 -18.67 17.14
N ALA A 232 -0.90 -17.55 17.80
CA ALA A 232 -2.20 -17.30 18.44
C ALA A 232 -3.10 -16.56 17.48
N ARG A 233 -4.37 -16.96 17.36
CA ARG A 233 -5.37 -16.20 16.61
C ARG A 233 -5.59 -14.87 17.30
N GLN A 234 -5.39 -13.78 16.58
CA GLN A 234 -5.57 -12.41 17.07
C GLN A 234 -6.17 -11.58 15.94
N ASP A 235 -7.47 -11.71 15.74
CA ASP A 235 -8.17 -11.02 14.66
C ASP A 235 -8.18 -9.48 14.85
N ALA A 236 -7.91 -8.99 16.05
CA ALA A 236 -7.77 -7.57 16.34
C ALA A 236 -6.70 -6.87 15.46
N VAL A 237 -5.62 -7.57 15.09
CA VAL A 237 -4.57 -7.03 14.21
C VAL A 237 -5.07 -6.72 12.80
N LEU A 238 -6.16 -7.36 12.37
CA LEU A 238 -6.74 -7.19 11.04
C LEU A 238 -7.28 -5.78 10.81
N ALA A 239 -7.72 -5.08 11.87
CA ALA A 239 -8.15 -3.69 11.77
C ALA A 239 -7.01 -2.78 11.33
N GLY A 240 -5.84 -2.84 11.99
CA GLY A 240 -4.65 -2.07 11.62
C GLY A 240 -4.12 -2.43 10.23
N GLN A 241 -4.16 -3.72 9.85
CA GLN A 241 -3.79 -4.17 8.52
C GLN A 241 -4.75 -3.63 7.44
N THR A 242 -6.05 -3.52 7.74
CA THR A 242 -7.03 -2.90 6.84
C THR A 242 -6.77 -1.41 6.69
N VAL A 243 -6.61 -0.67 7.80
CA VAL A 243 -6.29 0.76 7.79
C VAL A 243 -5.04 1.05 6.95
N SER A 244 -4.00 0.23 7.09
CA SER A 244 -2.76 0.42 6.33
C SER A 244 -2.89 0.16 4.83
N SER A 245 -3.94 -0.52 4.37
CA SER A 245 -3.90 -1.10 3.02
C SER A 245 -5.15 -0.88 2.18
N VAL A 246 -6.33 -0.64 2.76
CA VAL A 246 -7.58 -0.52 2.01
C VAL A 246 -7.56 0.63 0.99
N THR A 247 -6.81 1.67 1.25
CA THR A 247 -6.68 2.84 0.37
C THR A 247 -6.03 2.53 -0.98
N MET A 248 -5.27 1.41 -1.07
CA MET A 248 -4.70 0.97 -2.35
C MET A 248 -5.74 0.63 -3.42
N LEU A 249 -7.00 0.36 -3.04
CA LEU A 249 -8.09 0.15 -3.97
C LEU A 249 -8.26 1.35 -4.91
N GLY A 250 -7.93 2.55 -4.44
CA GLY A 250 -7.91 3.77 -5.24
C GLY A 250 -6.94 3.68 -6.42
N ILE A 251 -5.74 3.11 -6.22
CA ILE A 251 -4.72 3.01 -7.28
C ILE A 251 -5.24 2.22 -8.48
N TYR A 252 -5.83 1.05 -8.25
CA TYR A 252 -6.33 0.20 -9.33
C TYR A 252 -7.61 0.75 -9.97
N ALA A 253 -8.42 1.49 -9.21
CA ALA A 253 -9.54 2.25 -9.75
C ALA A 253 -9.06 3.40 -10.65
N GLY A 254 -7.93 4.04 -10.32
CA GLY A 254 -7.28 5.07 -11.13
C GLY A 254 -6.76 4.52 -12.46
N ILE A 255 -6.03 3.40 -12.43
CA ILE A 255 -5.54 2.74 -13.64
C ILE A 255 -6.71 2.38 -14.58
N ALA A 256 -7.78 1.78 -14.04
CA ALA A 256 -8.96 1.42 -14.83
C ALA A 256 -9.63 2.65 -15.44
N SER A 257 -9.75 3.74 -14.68
CA SER A 257 -10.30 5.02 -15.15
C SER A 257 -9.45 5.63 -16.27
N ALA A 258 -8.12 5.64 -16.10
CA ALA A 258 -7.18 6.15 -17.10
C ALA A 258 -7.26 5.34 -18.41
N ALA A 259 -7.26 4.01 -18.32
CA ALA A 259 -7.39 3.14 -19.48
C ALA A 259 -8.70 3.39 -20.24
N ARG A 260 -9.82 3.52 -19.51
CA ARG A 260 -11.12 3.86 -20.08
C ARG A 260 -11.08 5.21 -20.81
N ASN A 261 -10.48 6.23 -20.22
CA ASN A 261 -10.39 7.54 -20.83
C ASN A 261 -9.58 7.50 -22.13
N VAL A 262 -8.46 6.76 -22.17
CA VAL A 262 -7.67 6.55 -23.39
C VAL A 262 -8.50 5.89 -24.50
N ALA A 263 -9.29 4.86 -24.18
CA ALA A 263 -10.11 4.14 -25.16
C ALA A 263 -11.25 5.03 -25.72
N VAL A 264 -11.89 5.81 -24.84
CA VAL A 264 -12.94 6.76 -25.24
C VAL A 264 -12.37 7.87 -26.13
N ASP A 265 -11.29 8.51 -25.71
CA ASP A 265 -10.63 9.58 -26.47
C ASP A 265 -10.17 9.09 -27.85
N TRP A 266 -9.61 7.86 -27.90
CA TRP A 266 -9.24 7.22 -29.17
C TRP A 266 -10.43 7.06 -30.11
N THR A 267 -11.57 6.60 -29.59
CA THR A 267 -12.79 6.39 -30.36
C THR A 267 -13.36 7.70 -30.87
N VAL A 268 -13.47 8.71 -29.99
CA VAL A 268 -14.05 10.02 -30.33
C VAL A 268 -13.20 10.77 -31.37
N ARG A 269 -11.87 10.73 -31.27
CA ARG A 269 -10.96 11.41 -32.21
C ARG A 269 -11.05 10.89 -33.62
N ARG A 270 -11.48 9.65 -33.84
CA ARG A 270 -11.63 9.06 -35.19
C ARG A 270 -12.79 9.67 -35.99
N ARG A 271 -13.75 10.33 -35.34
CA ARG A 271 -14.90 11.01 -35.95
C ARG A 271 -15.72 10.16 -36.92
N VAL A 272 -15.71 8.84 -36.76
CA VAL A 272 -16.51 7.88 -37.53
C VAL A 272 -17.32 7.02 -36.56
N ASP A 273 -18.44 6.47 -37.00
CA ASP A 273 -19.21 5.52 -36.19
C ASP A 273 -18.32 4.32 -35.82
N PRO A 274 -18.10 4.07 -34.54
CA PRO A 274 -17.22 2.98 -34.08
C PRO A 274 -17.80 1.59 -34.37
N GLY A 275 -19.05 1.49 -34.81
CA GLY A 275 -19.74 0.22 -35.04
C GLY A 275 -20.28 -0.41 -33.74
N ALA A 276 -21.21 -1.35 -33.87
CA ALA A 276 -21.95 -1.94 -32.76
C ALA A 276 -21.03 -2.64 -31.75
N ALA A 277 -20.01 -3.39 -32.20
CA ALA A 277 -19.10 -4.14 -31.36
C ALA A 277 -18.30 -3.20 -30.40
N VAL A 278 -17.77 -2.11 -30.91
CA VAL A 278 -17.02 -1.14 -30.08
C VAL A 278 -17.97 -0.43 -29.10
N ARG A 279 -19.17 -0.07 -29.51
CA ARG A 279 -20.18 0.52 -28.61
C ARG A 279 -20.54 -0.44 -27.47
N THR A 280 -20.69 -1.73 -27.76
CA THR A 280 -20.94 -2.76 -26.74
C THR A 280 -19.79 -2.86 -25.76
N LEU A 281 -18.53 -2.93 -26.24
CA LEU A 281 -17.35 -2.97 -25.37
C LEU A 281 -17.24 -1.75 -24.46
N LEU A 282 -17.54 -0.54 -24.98
CA LEU A 282 -17.52 0.69 -24.17
C LEU A 282 -18.62 0.66 -23.10
N ALA A 283 -19.83 0.20 -23.41
CA ALA A 283 -20.90 0.02 -22.42
C ALA A 283 -20.53 -1.01 -21.33
N GLU A 284 -19.90 -2.11 -21.72
CA GLU A 284 -19.40 -3.10 -20.76
C GLU A 284 -18.26 -2.58 -19.89
N ILE A 285 -17.37 -1.73 -20.42
CA ILE A 285 -16.33 -1.04 -19.63
C ILE A 285 -16.98 -0.15 -18.57
N GLU A 286 -17.99 0.66 -18.94
CA GLU A 286 -18.70 1.52 -17.97
C GLU A 286 -19.37 0.72 -16.86
N ALA A 287 -20.06 -0.37 -17.20
CA ALA A 287 -20.70 -1.23 -16.20
C ALA A 287 -19.68 -1.85 -15.23
N ARG A 288 -18.54 -2.30 -15.73
CA ARG A 288 -17.45 -2.85 -14.91
C ARG A 288 -16.80 -1.78 -14.05
N LEU A 289 -16.59 -0.58 -14.58
CA LEU A 289 -16.01 0.54 -13.84
C LEU A 289 -16.95 1.00 -12.70
N PHE A 290 -18.27 0.98 -12.94
CA PHE A 290 -19.26 1.22 -11.90
C PHE A 290 -19.18 0.17 -10.80
N ALA A 291 -19.15 -1.13 -11.14
CA ALA A 291 -19.06 -2.22 -10.18
C ALA A 291 -17.75 -2.16 -9.36
N LEU A 292 -16.62 -1.87 -10.03
CA LEU A 292 -15.32 -1.70 -9.38
C LEU A 292 -15.35 -0.57 -8.35
N ARG A 293 -15.84 0.61 -8.74
CA ARG A 293 -15.94 1.79 -7.87
C ARG A 293 -16.88 1.55 -6.69
N SER A 294 -17.99 0.84 -6.92
CA SER A 294 -18.96 0.50 -5.87
C SER A 294 -18.36 -0.47 -4.85
N SER A 295 -17.63 -1.49 -5.30
CA SER A 295 -16.95 -2.46 -4.42
C SER A 295 -15.88 -1.75 -3.56
N ALA A 296 -15.05 -0.90 -4.17
CA ALA A 296 -14.05 -0.14 -3.45
C ALA A 296 -14.70 0.83 -2.43
N ALA A 297 -15.74 1.55 -2.82
CA ALA A 297 -16.43 2.51 -1.95
C ALA A 297 -17.10 1.82 -0.74
N ALA A 298 -17.66 0.62 -0.93
CA ALA A 298 -18.27 -0.15 0.15
C ALA A 298 -17.22 -0.57 1.20
N ALA A 299 -16.06 -1.08 0.76
CA ALA A 299 -14.98 -1.47 1.69
C ALA A 299 -14.37 -0.27 2.42
N LEU A 300 -14.16 0.86 1.72
CA LEU A 300 -13.63 2.08 2.30
C LEU A 300 -14.59 2.66 3.36
N ARG A 301 -15.89 2.74 3.05
CA ARG A 301 -16.90 3.20 4.01
C ARG A 301 -16.94 2.31 5.25
N ASN A 302 -16.97 1.00 5.06
CA ASN A 302 -16.94 0.05 6.17
C ASN A 302 -15.70 0.24 7.05
N ALA A 303 -14.54 0.45 6.44
CA ALA A 303 -13.29 0.68 7.16
C ALA A 303 -13.32 2.03 7.92
N ASP A 304 -13.81 3.11 7.30
CA ASP A 304 -13.94 4.42 7.94
C ASP A 304 -14.91 4.41 9.14
N GLU A 305 -16.02 3.66 9.04
CA GLU A 305 -17.02 3.52 10.11
C GLU A 305 -16.48 2.71 11.31
N LEU A 306 -15.69 1.67 11.05
CA LEU A 306 -15.26 0.71 12.08
C LEU A 306 -13.87 0.99 12.67
N ALA A 307 -12.99 1.70 11.97
CA ALA A 307 -11.58 1.85 12.38
C ALA A 307 -11.42 2.35 13.82
N PHE A 308 -12.33 3.24 14.25
CA PHE A 308 -12.31 3.86 15.57
C PHE A 308 -13.58 3.56 16.40
N ASP A 309 -14.36 2.55 16.01
CA ASP A 309 -15.51 2.11 16.79
C ASP A 309 -15.09 1.08 17.85
N PHE A 310 -14.72 1.58 19.03
CA PHE A 310 -14.32 0.77 20.18
C PHE A 310 -15.51 0.15 20.96
N SER A 311 -16.75 0.38 20.54
CA SER A 311 -17.91 -0.31 21.10
C SER A 311 -18.02 -1.75 20.59
N VAL A 312 -17.38 -2.06 19.47
CA VAL A 312 -17.29 -3.40 18.89
C VAL A 312 -16.06 -4.11 19.43
N ASP A 313 -16.21 -5.40 19.78
CA ASP A 313 -15.09 -6.26 20.16
C ASP A 313 -13.96 -6.19 19.15
N ALA A 314 -12.72 -6.18 19.64
CA ALA A 314 -11.54 -5.91 18.80
C ALA A 314 -11.34 -6.96 17.70
N ASP A 315 -11.56 -8.25 18.01
CA ASP A 315 -11.43 -9.35 17.04
C ASP A 315 -12.57 -9.31 16.01
N GLU A 316 -13.78 -9.04 16.47
CA GLU A 316 -14.93 -8.89 15.57
C GLU A 316 -14.75 -7.67 14.67
N ARG A 317 -14.29 -6.52 15.20
CA ARG A 317 -13.99 -5.33 14.42
C ARG A 317 -12.93 -5.64 13.35
N GLY A 318 -11.87 -6.34 13.71
CA GLY A 318 -10.84 -6.77 12.76
C GLY A 318 -11.42 -7.59 11.60
N ARG A 319 -12.24 -8.59 11.88
CA ARG A 319 -12.91 -9.42 10.85
C ARG A 319 -13.88 -8.61 9.99
N ARG A 320 -14.70 -7.76 10.62
CA ARG A 320 -15.68 -6.90 9.93
C ARG A 320 -15.03 -5.86 9.03
N MET A 321 -13.79 -5.48 9.28
CA MET A 321 -13.02 -4.61 8.39
C MET A 321 -12.30 -5.40 7.29
N MET A 322 -11.60 -6.48 7.65
CA MET A 322 -10.76 -7.22 6.71
C MET A 322 -11.58 -7.99 5.66
N THR A 323 -12.68 -8.63 6.03
CA THR A 323 -13.46 -9.46 5.10
C THR A 323 -14.02 -8.64 3.93
N PRO A 324 -14.73 -7.51 4.14
CA PRO A 324 -15.15 -6.66 3.01
C PRO A 324 -13.99 -6.10 2.20
N PHE A 325 -12.86 -5.78 2.85
CA PHE A 325 -11.67 -5.31 2.14
C PHE A 325 -11.10 -6.39 1.21
N GLN A 326 -10.97 -7.65 1.65
CA GLN A 326 -10.48 -8.73 0.79
C GLN A 326 -11.44 -9.03 -0.35
N CYS A 327 -12.76 -9.06 -0.10
CA CYS A 327 -13.77 -9.18 -1.16
C CYS A 327 -13.62 -8.06 -2.20
N ALA A 328 -13.55 -6.81 -1.76
CA ALA A 328 -13.38 -5.66 -2.65
C ALA A 328 -12.05 -5.71 -3.41
N LYS A 329 -10.95 -6.12 -2.75
CA LYS A 329 -9.63 -6.25 -3.37
C LYS A 329 -9.63 -7.27 -4.51
N LEU A 330 -10.25 -8.45 -4.32
CA LEU A 330 -10.37 -9.45 -5.36
C LEU A 330 -11.17 -8.90 -6.55
N MET A 331 -12.34 -8.30 -6.28
CA MET A 331 -13.22 -7.73 -7.32
C MET A 331 -12.56 -6.57 -8.07
N VAL A 332 -11.95 -5.63 -7.36
CA VAL A 332 -11.27 -4.47 -7.96
C VAL A 332 -10.13 -4.91 -8.87
N ASN A 333 -9.28 -5.84 -8.42
CA ASN A 333 -8.14 -6.31 -9.21
C ASN A 333 -8.57 -7.08 -10.46
N GLN A 334 -9.63 -7.88 -10.36
CA GLN A 334 -10.18 -8.60 -11.50
C GLN A 334 -10.81 -7.64 -12.51
N LEU A 335 -11.71 -6.77 -12.06
CA LEU A 335 -12.42 -5.82 -12.92
C LEU A 335 -11.46 -4.80 -13.55
N ALA A 336 -10.47 -4.30 -12.81
CA ALA A 336 -9.49 -3.38 -13.37
C ALA A 336 -8.69 -4.02 -14.52
N SER A 337 -8.26 -5.28 -14.35
CA SER A 337 -7.59 -6.03 -15.40
C SER A 337 -8.49 -6.22 -16.64
N ASP A 338 -9.74 -6.64 -16.44
CA ASP A 338 -10.73 -6.81 -17.52
C ASP A 338 -11.01 -5.51 -18.28
N ILE A 339 -11.10 -4.38 -17.55
CA ILE A 339 -11.31 -3.06 -18.15
C ILE A 339 -10.13 -2.69 -19.05
N VAL A 340 -8.89 -2.86 -18.58
CA VAL A 340 -7.70 -2.54 -19.37
C VAL A 340 -7.62 -3.41 -20.62
N ASP A 341 -7.88 -4.72 -20.51
CA ASP A 341 -7.87 -5.66 -21.64
C ASP A 341 -8.92 -5.26 -22.71
N ARG A 342 -10.13 -4.85 -22.29
CA ARG A 342 -11.18 -4.36 -23.18
C ARG A 342 -10.82 -3.03 -23.83
N CYS A 343 -10.18 -2.12 -23.08
CA CYS A 343 -9.69 -0.86 -23.63
C CYS A 343 -8.64 -1.09 -24.73
N MET A 344 -7.75 -2.05 -24.55
CA MET A 344 -6.79 -2.44 -25.57
C MET A 344 -7.50 -3.02 -26.81
N THR A 345 -8.55 -3.81 -26.62
CA THR A 345 -9.38 -4.33 -27.71
C THR A 345 -10.09 -3.20 -28.49
N VAL A 346 -10.64 -2.21 -27.80
CA VAL A 346 -11.29 -1.03 -28.42
C VAL A 346 -10.30 -0.23 -29.29
N VAL A 347 -9.08 -0.01 -28.79
CA VAL A 347 -8.02 0.71 -29.50
C VAL A 347 -7.43 -0.11 -30.64
N GLY A 348 -7.40 -1.44 -30.49
CA GLY A 348 -6.85 -2.38 -31.46
C GLY A 348 -5.32 -2.40 -31.48
N GLY A 349 -4.71 -2.78 -32.61
CA GLY A 349 -3.28 -3.00 -32.75
C GLY A 349 -2.37 -1.85 -32.31
N ALA A 350 -2.85 -0.61 -32.33
CA ALA A 350 -2.07 0.54 -31.85
C ALA A 350 -1.73 0.42 -30.34
N SER A 351 -2.61 -0.18 -29.53
CA SER A 351 -2.40 -0.38 -28.09
C SER A 351 -1.28 -1.37 -27.77
N PHE A 352 -0.85 -2.18 -28.73
CA PHE A 352 0.22 -3.16 -28.57
C PHE A 352 1.63 -2.56 -28.63
N SER A 353 1.74 -1.28 -29.01
CA SER A 353 3.01 -0.57 -28.95
C SER A 353 3.41 -0.29 -27.51
N ALA A 354 4.65 -0.55 -27.12
CA ALA A 354 5.18 -0.24 -25.80
C ALA A 354 5.11 1.27 -25.45
N ARG A 355 5.01 2.15 -26.47
CA ARG A 355 4.87 3.60 -26.31
C ARG A 355 3.41 4.04 -26.09
N HIS A 356 2.44 3.14 -26.30
CA HIS A 356 1.02 3.49 -26.11
C HIS A 356 0.67 3.49 -24.62
N PRO A 357 -0.10 4.47 -24.10
CA PRO A 357 -0.43 4.55 -22.66
C PRO A 357 -1.04 3.27 -22.11
N LEU A 358 -1.91 2.57 -22.89
CA LEU A 358 -2.51 1.33 -22.45
C LEU A 358 -1.49 0.20 -22.18
N ALA A 359 -0.35 0.18 -22.86
CA ALA A 359 0.70 -0.80 -22.60
C ALA A 359 1.27 -0.68 -21.18
N ARG A 360 1.40 0.56 -20.68
CA ARG A 360 1.78 0.81 -19.29
C ARG A 360 0.65 0.40 -18.34
N HIS A 361 -0.58 0.85 -18.57
CA HIS A 361 -1.72 0.47 -17.72
C HIS A 361 -1.91 -1.05 -17.66
N TYR A 362 -1.68 -1.76 -18.77
CA TYR A 362 -1.72 -3.22 -18.82
C TYR A 362 -0.68 -3.88 -17.90
N ARG A 363 0.54 -3.35 -17.85
CA ARG A 363 1.59 -3.85 -16.96
C ARG A 363 1.31 -3.51 -15.49
N ASP A 364 0.95 -2.26 -15.22
CA ASP A 364 0.77 -1.76 -13.86
C ASP A 364 -0.42 -2.41 -13.14
N VAL A 365 -1.54 -2.62 -13.84
CA VAL A 365 -2.75 -3.22 -13.24
C VAL A 365 -2.53 -4.62 -12.69
N ARG A 366 -1.53 -5.35 -13.21
CA ARG A 366 -1.22 -6.73 -12.78
C ARG A 366 -0.65 -6.79 -11.35
N ALA A 367 -0.04 -5.72 -10.86
CA ALA A 367 0.56 -5.66 -9.53
C ALA A 367 -0.45 -5.92 -8.39
N GLY A 368 -1.72 -5.55 -8.56
CA GLY A 368 -2.75 -5.65 -7.51
C GLY A 368 -2.95 -7.04 -6.93
N ARG A 369 -2.74 -8.09 -7.73
CA ARG A 369 -2.87 -9.48 -7.29
C ARG A 369 -1.79 -9.93 -6.30
N TYR A 370 -0.69 -9.20 -6.21
CA TYR A 370 0.49 -9.54 -5.40
C TYR A 370 0.67 -8.62 -4.18
N MET A 371 -0.18 -7.58 -4.04
CA MET A 371 -0.11 -6.63 -2.94
C MET A 371 -0.54 -7.23 -1.61
N GLN A 372 0.17 -6.85 -0.53
CA GLN A 372 -0.17 -7.18 0.84
C GLN A 372 -1.33 -6.27 1.36
N PRO A 373 -2.06 -6.63 2.44
CA PRO A 373 -2.09 -7.95 3.08
C PRO A 373 -2.81 -8.96 2.19
N TYR A 374 -2.45 -10.20 2.28
CA TYR A 374 -2.95 -11.32 1.48
C TYR A 374 -2.80 -11.13 -0.03
N THR A 375 -1.97 -11.92 -0.66
CA THR A 375 -1.96 -12.07 -2.14
C THR A 375 -3.31 -12.64 -2.58
N TYR A 376 -3.53 -12.73 -3.89
CA TYR A 376 -4.77 -13.30 -4.43
C TYR A 376 -5.11 -14.69 -3.85
N VAL A 377 -4.11 -15.58 -3.73
CA VAL A 377 -4.30 -16.94 -3.20
C VAL A 377 -4.56 -16.90 -1.69
N ASP A 378 -3.78 -16.11 -0.94
CA ASP A 378 -3.96 -15.97 0.50
C ASP A 378 -5.34 -15.35 0.86
N ALA A 379 -5.85 -14.44 0.02
CA ALA A 379 -7.17 -13.82 0.21
C ALA A 379 -8.32 -14.83 0.01
N ILE A 380 -8.18 -15.73 -0.97
CA ILE A 380 -9.16 -16.81 -1.17
C ILE A 380 -9.14 -17.76 0.03
N ASP A 381 -7.96 -18.15 0.52
CA ASP A 381 -7.82 -18.98 1.71
C ASP A 381 -8.45 -18.33 2.94
N TYR A 382 -8.12 -17.06 3.19
CA TYR A 382 -8.73 -16.27 4.27
C TYR A 382 -10.27 -16.26 4.18
N LEU A 383 -10.83 -15.91 3.02
CA LEU A 383 -12.27 -15.80 2.84
C LEU A 383 -12.98 -17.16 2.97
N SER A 384 -12.38 -18.24 2.46
CA SER A 384 -12.94 -19.57 2.61
C SER A 384 -12.94 -20.02 4.08
N GLY A 385 -11.87 -19.69 4.81
CA GLY A 385 -11.80 -19.93 6.26
C GLY A 385 -12.87 -19.17 7.06
N GLN A 386 -13.16 -17.90 6.66
CA GLN A 386 -14.25 -17.15 7.30
C GLN A 386 -15.64 -17.79 7.04
N VAL A 387 -15.91 -18.20 5.79
CA VAL A 387 -17.19 -18.83 5.41
C VAL A 387 -17.40 -20.18 6.10
N LEU A 388 -16.33 -20.96 6.23
CA LEU A 388 -16.35 -22.30 6.82
C LEU A 388 -16.11 -22.28 8.34
N CYS A 389 -15.92 -21.12 8.93
CA CYS A 389 -15.66 -20.94 10.36
C CYS A 389 -14.43 -21.74 10.85
N PHE A 390 -13.37 -21.78 10.06
CA PHE A 390 -12.13 -22.45 10.47
C PHE A 390 -11.43 -21.68 11.58
N ASP A 391 -11.01 -22.39 12.62
CA ASP A 391 -10.15 -21.83 13.66
C ASP A 391 -8.68 -21.84 13.21
N GLN A 392 -8.26 -20.73 12.59
CA GLN A 392 -6.89 -20.56 12.10
C GLN A 392 -6.40 -19.14 12.41
N ASP A 393 -5.07 -18.99 12.51
CA ASP A 393 -4.46 -17.66 12.62
C ASP A 393 -4.68 -16.87 11.31
N ASN A 394 -5.39 -15.76 11.43
CA ASN A 394 -5.73 -14.90 10.30
C ASN A 394 -4.72 -13.74 10.10
N ASP A 395 -3.77 -13.54 11.01
CA ASP A 395 -2.67 -12.60 10.77
C ASP A 395 -1.75 -13.15 9.66
N TYR A 396 -1.81 -12.53 8.49
CA TYR A 396 -1.04 -12.98 7.33
C TYR A 396 0.49 -13.00 7.56
N VAL A 397 1.01 -12.15 8.45
CA VAL A 397 2.45 -12.12 8.79
C VAL A 397 2.79 -13.30 9.68
N SER A 398 2.01 -13.54 10.74
CA SER A 398 2.13 -14.66 11.65
C SER A 398 1.94 -16.00 10.92
N ALA A 399 0.88 -16.12 10.12
CA ALA A 399 0.60 -17.33 9.34
C ALA A 399 1.75 -17.69 8.37
N ARG A 400 2.42 -16.69 7.80
CA ARG A 400 3.61 -16.91 6.95
C ARG A 400 4.81 -17.38 7.75
N ALA A 401 5.05 -16.81 8.94
CA ALA A 401 6.12 -17.24 9.82
C ALA A 401 5.94 -18.73 10.24
N ILE A 402 4.70 -19.13 10.48
CA ILE A 402 4.36 -20.53 10.80
C ILE A 402 4.61 -21.43 9.59
N ARG A 403 4.15 -21.04 8.39
CA ARG A 403 4.34 -21.83 7.15
C ARG A 403 5.81 -22.04 6.83
N ALA A 404 6.61 -20.99 6.91
CA ALA A 404 8.06 -21.07 6.66
C ALA A 404 8.81 -22.06 7.57
N ARG A 405 8.26 -22.37 8.75
CA ARG A 405 8.83 -23.36 9.68
C ARG A 405 8.37 -24.79 9.42
N ARG A 406 7.22 -24.97 8.76
CA ARG A 406 6.67 -26.29 8.43
C ARG A 406 7.23 -26.86 7.13
N GLU A 407 7.76 -26.01 6.26
CA GLU A 407 8.45 -26.47 5.05
C GLU A 407 9.83 -27.00 5.44
N PRO A 408 10.13 -28.29 5.18
CA PRO A 408 11.46 -28.84 5.45
C PRO A 408 12.49 -28.04 4.64
N SER A 409 13.59 -27.66 5.30
CA SER A 409 14.74 -27.10 4.59
C SER A 409 15.17 -28.09 3.50
N PRO A 410 15.31 -27.66 2.23
CA PRO A 410 15.69 -28.53 1.13
C PRO A 410 17.09 -29.10 1.33
#